data_e6b2d868345909f4626ce0f16ccd3e5f
#
_entry.id   e6b2d868345909f4626ce0f16ccd3e5f
#
_cell.length_a   1.000
_cell.length_b   1.000
_cell.length_c   1.000
_cell.angle_alpha   90.00
_cell.angle_beta   90.00
_cell.angle_gamma   90.00
#
_symmetry.space_group_name_H-M   'P 1'
#
loop_
_entity.id
_entity.type
_entity.pdbx_description
1 polymer ?
#
loop_
_entity_poly.entity_id
_entity_poly.type
_entity_poly.pdbx_seq_one_letter_code
_entity_poly.pdbx_strand_id
1 'polypeptide(L)'
;MGNYERLNRIREALQIRNMKQVELCEKTGIKKSSVNNWLAQRWQPKQEAIMKMARVLDVSEMWLAGYDVPIDRPIEQKKSDELAQLIHSIRTDNDLKSLLLSICSLNPEQRKTIEGVVNELIKINSLH
;
A
#
# COMPACT_ATOMS: atom_id res chain seq x y z
N MET A 1 -18.61 -11.10 17.99
CA MET A 1 -17.62 -11.74 17.17
C MET A 1 -16.62 -10.78 16.52
N GLY A 2 -17.03 -9.63 16.05
CA GLY A 2 -16.15 -8.75 15.27
C GLY A 2 -14.86 -8.29 15.94
N ASN A 3 -14.88 -7.93 17.22
CA ASN A 3 -13.71 -7.33 17.87
C ASN A 3 -12.57 -8.29 18.09
N TYR A 4 -12.91 -9.47 18.59
CA TYR A 4 -11.93 -10.48 18.93
C TYR A 4 -11.20 -10.99 17.67
N GLU A 5 -11.97 -11.23 16.62
CA GLU A 5 -11.40 -11.71 15.35
C GLU A 5 -10.49 -10.67 14.71
N ARG A 6 -10.87 -9.38 14.76
CA ARG A 6 -10.05 -8.30 14.22
C ARG A 6 -8.67 -8.22 14.87
N LEU A 7 -8.64 -8.33 16.19
CA LEU A 7 -7.40 -8.24 16.95
C LEU A 7 -6.50 -9.45 16.70
N ASN A 8 -7.10 -10.63 16.62
CA ASN A 8 -6.36 -11.85 16.26
C ASN A 8 -5.79 -11.75 14.84
N ARG A 9 -6.53 -11.15 13.92
CA ARG A 9 -6.09 -11.04 12.53
C ARG A 9 -4.95 -10.05 12.36
N ILE A 10 -4.88 -8.98 13.16
CA ILE A 10 -3.71 -8.09 13.16
C ILE A 10 -2.46 -8.89 13.55
N ARG A 11 -2.55 -9.66 14.62
CA ARG A 11 -1.44 -10.50 15.09
C ARG A 11 -1.08 -11.56 14.05
N GLU A 12 -2.07 -12.21 13.49
CA GLU A 12 -1.89 -13.23 12.45
C GLU A 12 -1.19 -12.63 11.21
N ALA A 13 -1.63 -11.46 10.76
CA ALA A 13 -1.03 -10.78 9.61
C ALA A 13 0.42 -10.41 9.87
N LEU A 14 0.74 -9.94 11.08
CA LEU A 14 2.13 -9.64 11.45
C LEU A 14 3.01 -10.89 11.38
N GLN A 15 2.50 -12.03 11.84
CA GLN A 15 3.21 -13.31 11.78
C GLN A 15 3.41 -13.76 10.34
N ILE A 16 2.35 -13.72 9.53
CA ILE A 16 2.40 -14.14 8.12
C ILE A 16 3.42 -13.31 7.34
N ARG A 17 3.47 -11.99 7.59
CA ARG A 17 4.39 -11.10 6.89
C ARG A 17 5.76 -10.98 7.57
N ASN A 18 5.96 -11.70 8.68
CA ASN A 18 7.19 -11.64 9.46
C ASN A 18 7.56 -10.19 9.80
N MET A 19 6.56 -9.43 10.22
CA MET A 19 6.69 -8.01 10.55
C MET A 19 6.54 -7.79 12.05
N LYS A 20 7.37 -6.94 12.62
CA LYS A 20 7.29 -6.58 14.04
C LYS A 20 6.31 -5.42 14.24
N GLN A 21 5.73 -5.33 15.43
CA GLN A 21 4.84 -4.25 15.83
C GLN A 21 5.44 -2.87 15.59
N VAL A 22 6.71 -2.69 15.94
CA VAL A 22 7.43 -1.43 15.75
C VAL A 22 7.45 -1.03 14.28
N GLU A 23 7.71 -1.99 13.41
CA GLU A 23 7.76 -1.80 11.97
C GLU A 23 6.39 -1.35 11.42
N LEU A 24 5.32 -1.99 11.89
CA LEU A 24 3.97 -1.61 11.50
C LEU A 24 3.67 -0.17 11.92
N CYS A 25 4.04 0.21 13.14
CA CYS A 25 3.84 1.57 13.64
C CYS A 25 4.60 2.59 12.81
N GLU A 26 5.84 2.31 12.46
CA GLU A 26 6.66 3.20 11.65
C GLU A 26 6.09 3.40 10.25
N LYS A 27 5.65 2.31 9.62
CA LYS A 27 5.13 2.36 8.25
C LYS A 27 3.74 2.97 8.14
N THR A 28 2.91 2.81 9.17
CA THR A 28 1.54 3.36 9.16
C THR A 28 1.43 4.74 9.77
N GLY A 29 2.40 5.13 10.59
CA GLY A 29 2.32 6.35 11.38
C GLY A 29 1.39 6.22 12.60
N ILE A 30 0.91 5.02 12.89
CA ILE A 30 0.02 4.76 14.03
C ILE A 30 0.87 4.67 15.29
N LYS A 31 0.37 5.26 16.37
CA LYS A 31 1.06 5.26 17.66
C LYS A 31 1.19 3.84 18.22
N LYS A 32 2.34 3.54 18.80
CA LYS A 32 2.61 2.24 19.42
C LYS A 32 1.59 1.90 20.52
N SER A 33 1.17 2.91 21.29
CA SER A 33 0.16 2.75 22.33
C SER A 33 -1.19 2.29 21.75
N SER A 34 -1.57 2.80 20.59
CA SER A 34 -2.81 2.40 19.93
C SER A 34 -2.78 0.93 19.53
N VAL A 35 -1.70 0.49 18.89
CA VAL A 35 -1.56 -0.92 18.48
C VAL A 35 -1.55 -1.83 19.72
N ASN A 36 -0.84 -1.43 20.78
CA ASN A 36 -0.82 -2.19 22.03
C ASN A 36 -2.22 -2.35 22.63
N ASN A 37 -3.03 -1.27 22.61
CA ASN A 37 -4.39 -1.32 23.12
C ASN A 37 -5.27 -2.26 22.30
N TRP A 38 -5.11 -2.26 20.99
CA TRP A 38 -5.86 -3.16 20.12
C TRP A 38 -5.48 -4.62 20.37
N LEU A 39 -4.19 -4.91 20.46
CA LEU A 39 -3.70 -6.27 20.72
C LEU A 39 -4.07 -6.75 22.13
N ALA A 40 -4.21 -5.84 23.09
CA ALA A 40 -4.66 -6.15 24.44
C ALA A 40 -6.19 -6.22 24.56
N GLN A 41 -6.91 -6.04 23.47
CA GLN A 41 -8.38 -6.09 23.39
C GLN A 41 -9.08 -5.03 24.24
N ARG A 42 -8.41 -3.90 24.46
CA ARG A 42 -9.00 -2.79 25.19
C ARG A 42 -9.91 -1.95 24.32
N TRP A 43 -9.48 -1.71 23.08
CA TRP A 43 -10.18 -0.85 22.12
C TRP A 43 -10.13 -1.47 20.74
N GLN A 44 -11.03 -1.02 19.86
CA GLN A 44 -11.07 -1.45 18.47
C GLN A 44 -10.40 -0.41 17.57
N PRO A 45 -9.66 -0.85 16.55
CA PRO A 45 -9.18 0.08 15.54
C PRO A 45 -10.35 0.62 14.71
N LYS A 46 -10.29 1.90 14.37
CA LYS A 46 -11.25 2.54 13.48
C LYS A 46 -10.96 2.12 12.04
N GLN A 47 -11.92 2.34 11.16
CA GLN A 47 -11.81 1.95 9.75
C GLN A 47 -10.56 2.54 9.10
N GLU A 48 -10.23 3.79 9.37
CA GLU A 48 -9.03 4.43 8.83
C GLU A 48 -7.75 3.70 9.22
N ALA A 49 -7.64 3.27 10.47
CA ALA A 49 -6.50 2.50 10.96
C ALA A 49 -6.43 1.12 10.29
N ILE A 50 -7.58 0.47 10.12
CA ILE A 50 -7.65 -0.83 9.43
C ILE A 50 -7.15 -0.69 7.99
N MET A 51 -7.56 0.35 7.28
CA MET A 51 -7.13 0.62 5.92
C MET A 51 -5.61 0.79 5.83
N LYS A 52 -5.03 1.57 6.73
CA LYS A 52 -3.58 1.80 6.77
C LYS A 52 -2.81 0.52 7.05
N MET A 53 -3.24 -0.25 8.05
CA MET A 53 -2.59 -1.51 8.40
C MET A 53 -2.71 -2.55 7.28
N ALA A 54 -3.89 -2.66 6.67
CA ALA A 54 -4.11 -3.61 5.58
C ALA A 54 -3.20 -3.32 4.39
N ARG A 55 -2.99 -2.04 4.08
CA ARG A 55 -2.11 -1.62 2.99
C ARG A 55 -0.66 -2.00 3.28
N VAL A 56 -0.17 -1.72 4.48
CA VAL A 56 1.20 -2.02 4.89
C VAL A 56 1.44 -3.53 4.99
N LEU A 57 0.46 -4.26 5.51
CA LEU A 57 0.54 -5.72 5.67
C LEU A 57 0.22 -6.47 4.38
N ASP A 58 -0.23 -5.76 3.35
CA ASP A 58 -0.65 -6.34 2.07
C ASP A 58 -1.70 -7.45 2.26
N VAL A 59 -2.75 -7.12 3.01
CA VAL A 59 -3.90 -8.01 3.24
C VAL A 59 -5.20 -7.27 2.94
N SER A 60 -6.28 -8.03 2.73
CA SER A 60 -7.60 -7.46 2.50
C SER A 60 -8.08 -6.66 3.72
N GLU A 61 -8.59 -5.46 3.49
CA GLU A 61 -9.16 -4.62 4.55
C GLU A 61 -10.34 -5.33 5.22
N MET A 62 -11.18 -5.96 4.43
CA MET A 62 -12.34 -6.69 4.94
C MET A 62 -11.92 -7.89 5.79
N TRP A 63 -10.88 -8.61 5.35
CA TRP A 63 -10.34 -9.71 6.14
C TRP A 63 -9.80 -9.21 7.49
N LEU A 64 -9.04 -8.12 7.45
CA LEU A 64 -8.47 -7.53 8.67
C LEU A 64 -9.56 -7.01 9.60
N ALA A 65 -10.67 -6.53 9.03
CA ALA A 65 -11.83 -6.07 9.80
C ALA A 65 -12.68 -7.19 10.40
N GLY A 66 -12.38 -8.46 10.10
CA GLY A 66 -13.05 -9.61 10.70
C GLY A 66 -14.07 -10.30 9.82
N TYR A 67 -14.18 -9.92 8.55
CA TYR A 67 -15.12 -10.57 7.64
C TYR A 67 -14.58 -11.89 7.12
N ASP A 68 -15.48 -12.80 6.78
CA ASP A 68 -15.15 -14.09 6.21
C ASP A 68 -14.89 -13.96 4.71
N VAL A 69 -13.71 -13.47 4.38
CA VAL A 69 -13.25 -13.26 3.01
C VAL A 69 -11.79 -13.71 2.91
N PRO A 70 -11.25 -13.93 1.70
CA PRO A 70 -9.84 -14.28 1.55
C PRO A 70 -8.92 -13.19 2.10
N ILE A 71 -7.77 -13.60 2.60
CA ILE A 71 -6.76 -12.69 3.15
C ILE A 71 -6.12 -11.80 2.07
N ASP A 72 -6.06 -12.29 0.85
CA ASP A 72 -5.41 -11.58 -0.26
C ASP A 72 -6.16 -10.30 -0.62
N ARG A 73 -5.39 -9.23 -0.89
CA ARG A 73 -5.99 -7.97 -1.34
C ARG A 73 -6.56 -8.12 -2.74
N PRO A 74 -7.76 -7.58 -2.99
CA PRO A 74 -8.30 -7.54 -4.35
C PRO A 74 -7.35 -6.79 -5.30
N ILE A 75 -7.27 -7.24 -6.54
CA ILE A 75 -6.40 -6.64 -7.56
C ILE A 75 -6.73 -5.15 -7.76
N GLU A 76 -8.02 -4.80 -7.71
CA GLU A 76 -8.49 -3.43 -7.85
C GLU A 76 -7.93 -2.51 -6.75
N GLN A 77 -7.84 -3.00 -5.52
CA GLN A 77 -7.25 -2.22 -4.42
C GLN A 77 -5.76 -2.01 -4.62
N LYS A 78 -5.04 -3.04 -5.06
CA LYS A 78 -3.60 -2.92 -5.35
C LYS A 78 -3.34 -1.89 -6.45
N LYS A 79 -4.12 -1.90 -7.52
CA LYS A 79 -4.02 -0.94 -8.61
C LYS A 79 -4.34 0.48 -8.15
N SER A 80 -5.34 0.64 -7.29
CA SER A 80 -5.72 1.93 -6.73
C SER A 80 -4.59 2.51 -5.87
N ASP A 81 -3.93 1.69 -5.06
CA ASP A 81 -2.80 2.11 -4.24
C ASP A 81 -1.60 2.54 -5.10
N GLU A 82 -1.29 1.78 -6.14
CA GLU A 82 -0.22 2.12 -7.09
C GLU A 82 -0.49 3.47 -7.75
N LEU A 83 -1.73 3.70 -8.18
CA LEU A 83 -2.12 4.96 -8.78
C LEU A 83 -2.01 6.12 -7.79
N ALA A 84 -2.44 5.90 -6.55
CA ALA A 84 -2.33 6.92 -5.50
C ALA A 84 -0.87 7.28 -5.21
N GLN A 85 0.02 6.30 -5.17
CA GLN A 85 1.46 6.53 -5.00
C GLN A 85 2.04 7.30 -6.17
N LEU A 86 1.63 6.97 -7.38
CA LEU A 86 2.07 7.67 -8.59
C LEU A 86 1.65 9.13 -8.56
N ILE A 87 0.39 9.40 -8.23
CA ILE A 87 -0.14 10.76 -8.11
C ILE A 87 0.65 11.55 -7.07
N HIS A 88 0.95 10.94 -5.93
CA HIS A 88 1.75 11.58 -4.89
C HIS A 88 3.15 11.93 -5.40
N SER A 89 3.82 11.01 -6.09
CA SER A 89 5.14 11.24 -6.67
C SER A 89 5.13 12.41 -7.66
N ILE A 90 4.10 12.49 -8.50
CA ILE A 90 3.94 13.59 -9.48
C ILE A 90 3.78 14.92 -8.75
N ARG A 91 3.02 14.96 -7.66
CA ARG A 91 2.77 16.20 -6.90
C ARG A 91 3.99 16.70 -6.16
N THR A 92 4.87 15.80 -5.72
CA THR A 92 6.03 16.15 -4.89
C THR A 92 7.32 16.32 -5.67
N ASP A 93 7.36 15.87 -6.93
CA ASP A 93 8.55 15.95 -7.79
C ASP A 93 8.25 16.80 -9.02
N ASN A 94 8.75 18.03 -9.02
CA ASN A 94 8.52 18.98 -10.12
C ASN A 94 9.16 18.52 -11.43
N ASP A 95 10.31 17.87 -11.38
CA ASP A 95 10.98 17.35 -12.57
C ASP A 95 10.17 16.23 -13.21
N LEU A 96 9.65 15.32 -12.41
CA LEU A 96 8.77 14.26 -12.88
C LEU A 96 7.49 14.83 -13.48
N LYS A 97 6.89 15.82 -12.82
CA LYS A 97 5.68 16.49 -13.30
C LYS A 97 5.92 17.13 -14.67
N SER A 98 7.04 17.86 -14.82
CA SER A 98 7.41 18.50 -16.09
C SER A 98 7.62 17.49 -17.20
N LEU A 99 8.29 16.39 -16.89
CA LEU A 99 8.52 15.31 -17.84
C LEU A 99 7.20 14.71 -18.33
N LEU A 100 6.27 14.43 -17.41
CA LEU A 100 4.98 13.86 -17.75
C LEU A 100 4.12 14.81 -18.58
N LEU A 101 4.15 16.11 -18.29
CA LEU A 101 3.47 17.12 -19.09
C LEU A 101 4.03 17.16 -20.51
N SER A 102 5.34 17.04 -20.67
CA SER A 102 5.99 16.96 -21.97
C SER A 102 5.56 15.72 -22.75
N ILE A 103 5.50 14.58 -22.07
CA ILE A 103 5.04 13.31 -22.67
C ILE A 103 3.58 13.41 -23.11
N CYS A 104 2.74 14.10 -22.35
CA CYS A 104 1.32 14.29 -22.70
C CYS A 104 1.14 15.09 -23.99
N SER A 105 2.11 15.92 -24.36
CA SER A 105 2.05 16.71 -25.60
C SER A 105 2.42 15.90 -26.85
N LEU A 106 2.94 14.68 -26.67
CA LEU A 106 3.35 13.82 -27.78
C LEU A 106 2.16 13.09 -28.39
N ASN A 107 2.26 12.77 -29.69
CA ASN A 107 1.26 11.93 -30.35
C ASN A 107 1.47 10.45 -29.97
N PRO A 108 0.50 9.54 -30.31
CA PRO A 108 0.60 8.14 -29.91
C PRO A 108 1.85 7.42 -30.43
N GLU A 109 2.32 7.73 -31.64
CA GLU A 109 3.53 7.10 -32.18
C GLU A 109 4.78 7.53 -31.43
N GLN A 110 4.87 8.82 -31.11
CA GLN A 110 5.98 9.35 -30.31
C GLN A 110 5.99 8.75 -28.90
N ARG A 111 4.81 8.58 -28.31
CA ARG A 111 4.68 7.92 -26.99
C ARG A 111 5.20 6.48 -27.02
N LYS A 112 4.95 5.73 -28.10
CA LYS A 112 5.48 4.38 -28.26
C LYS A 112 7.00 4.36 -28.30
N THR A 113 7.60 5.33 -28.97
CA THR A 113 9.06 5.48 -29.02
C THR A 113 9.63 5.71 -27.62
N ILE A 114 9.01 6.60 -26.84
CA ILE A 114 9.41 6.87 -25.45
C ILE A 114 9.24 5.62 -24.59
N GLU A 115 8.14 4.89 -24.75
CA GLU A 115 7.91 3.64 -24.05
C GLU A 115 9.04 2.62 -24.27
N GLY A 116 9.49 2.51 -25.51
CA GLY A 116 10.63 1.66 -25.85
C GLY A 116 11.90 2.05 -25.12
N VAL A 117 12.20 3.34 -25.06
CA VAL A 117 13.37 3.87 -24.34
C VAL A 117 13.26 3.58 -22.85
N VAL A 118 12.09 3.84 -22.25
CA VAL A 118 11.84 3.58 -20.82
C VAL A 118 12.05 2.10 -20.50
N ASN A 119 11.53 1.20 -21.34
CA ASN A 119 11.66 -0.24 -21.12
C ASN A 119 13.12 -0.68 -21.19
N GLU A 120 13.93 -0.12 -22.08
CA GLU A 120 15.36 -0.40 -22.13
C GLU A 120 16.08 0.07 -20.87
N LEU A 121 15.74 1.25 -20.37
CA LEU A 121 16.32 1.78 -19.14
C LEU A 121 15.96 0.92 -17.92
N ILE A 122 14.72 0.41 -17.86
CA ILE A 122 14.28 -0.49 -16.79
C ILE A 122 15.09 -1.79 -16.82
N LYS A 123 15.33 -2.35 -18.02
CA LYS A 123 16.16 -3.56 -18.18
C LYS A 123 17.59 -3.33 -17.67
N ILE A 124 18.19 -2.19 -17.99
CA ILE A 124 19.53 -1.84 -17.52
C ILE A 124 19.56 -1.78 -15.99
N ASN A 125 18.56 -1.15 -15.38
CA ASN A 125 18.48 -1.07 -13.92
C ASN A 125 18.32 -2.43 -13.25
N SER A 126 17.59 -3.35 -13.88
CA SER A 126 17.37 -4.69 -13.32
C SER A 126 18.61 -5.60 -13.41
N LEU A 127 19.63 -5.23 -14.21
CA LEU A 127 20.90 -5.97 -14.34
C LEU A 127 21.91 -5.58 -13.26
N HIS A 128 21.61 -4.54 -12.50
CA HIS A 128 22.43 -4.07 -11.40
C HIS A 128 21.74 -4.36 -10.06
#